data_c7caf0d97aadbac9dd213030713d72ae
#
_entry.id   c7caf0d97aadbac9dd213030713d72ae
#
_cell.length_a   1.000
_cell.length_b   1.000
_cell.length_c   1.000
_cell.angle_alpha   90.00
_cell.angle_beta   90.00
_cell.angle_gamma   90.00
#
_symmetry.space_group_name_H-M   'P 1'
#
loop_
_entity.id
_entity.type
_entity.pdbx_description
1 polymer ?
#
loop_
_entity_poly.entity_id
_entity_poly.type
_entity_poly.pdbx_seq_one_letter_code
_entity_poly.pdbx_strand_id
1 'polypeptide(L)'
;MNSIKDKNKELYRQLKYYWKKLLTSYDELDNSTHKKFKYFKYITTEQDIVNYLIKQDSQLYKCYWLIQDLREALEKDDFDSFKALINDKSTLPRYMFTAIKTLRKYKRQIKNTMYYNGLSNGPLEGINNKIKVIKRISYGYKSFSNFKAKILLVFSLFTPSETNKKPRYSKEERQAVLAKKKEIRLKRKNRKKAILLNIA
;
A
#
# COMPACT_ATOMS: atom_id res chain seq x y z
N MET A 1 -8.53 20.59 -8.06
CA MET A 1 -7.53 21.64 -8.31
C MET A 1 -7.96 22.64 -9.37
N ASN A 2 -8.43 22.24 -10.54
CA ASN A 2 -8.80 23.21 -11.60
C ASN A 2 -9.95 24.15 -11.16
N SER A 3 -10.94 23.66 -10.45
CA SER A 3 -12.03 24.49 -9.91
C SER A 3 -11.57 25.55 -8.87
N ILE A 4 -10.44 25.33 -8.23
CA ILE A 4 -9.86 26.27 -7.25
C ILE A 4 -9.02 27.34 -7.97
N LYS A 5 -8.42 26.99 -9.12
CA LYS A 5 -7.57 27.91 -9.90
C LYS A 5 -8.30 29.21 -10.29
N ASP A 6 -9.56 29.08 -10.66
CA ASP A 6 -10.35 30.21 -11.13
C ASP A 6 -10.91 31.05 -9.96
N LYS A 7 -11.10 30.42 -8.79
CA LYS A 7 -11.64 31.07 -7.60
C LYS A 7 -10.56 31.73 -6.73
N ASN A 8 -9.41 31.07 -6.56
CA ASN A 8 -8.33 31.56 -5.70
C ASN A 8 -6.96 31.12 -6.25
N LYS A 9 -6.30 32.04 -6.96
CA LYS A 9 -4.97 31.81 -7.59
C LYS A 9 -3.87 31.54 -6.55
N GLU A 10 -3.94 32.16 -5.37
CA GLU A 10 -2.95 31.99 -4.32
C GLU A 10 -3.06 30.59 -3.70
N LEU A 11 -4.26 30.18 -3.31
CA LEU A 11 -4.51 28.83 -2.81
C LEU A 11 -4.13 27.75 -3.82
N TYR A 12 -4.42 27.98 -5.11
CA TYR A 12 -4.00 27.04 -6.17
C TYR A 12 -2.48 26.88 -6.23
N ARG A 13 -1.72 28.00 -6.11
CA ARG A 13 -0.24 27.95 -6.08
C ARG A 13 0.28 27.22 -4.87
N GLN A 14 -0.31 27.45 -3.68
CA GLN A 14 0.03 26.75 -2.44
C GLN A 14 -0.23 25.24 -2.58
N LEU A 15 -1.42 24.83 -2.99
CA LEU A 15 -1.78 23.42 -3.20
C LEU A 15 -0.87 22.74 -4.25
N LYS A 16 -0.57 23.44 -5.36
CA LYS A 16 0.33 22.93 -6.40
C LYS A 16 1.76 22.75 -5.90
N TYR A 17 2.22 23.57 -4.97
CA TYR A 17 3.58 23.48 -4.42
C TYR A 17 3.67 22.40 -3.34
N TYR A 18 2.67 22.32 -2.45
CA TYR A 18 2.69 21.44 -1.27
C TYR A 18 1.92 20.13 -1.43
N TRP A 19 1.47 19.77 -2.64
CA TRP A 19 0.69 18.55 -2.85
C TRP A 19 1.37 17.26 -2.34
N LYS A 20 2.72 17.21 -2.39
CA LYS A 20 3.47 16.06 -1.86
C LYS A 20 3.33 15.93 -0.35
N LYS A 21 3.25 17.06 0.37
CA LYS A 21 3.03 17.07 1.82
C LYS A 21 1.63 16.54 2.18
N LEU A 22 0.64 16.79 1.33
CA LEU A 22 -0.70 16.21 1.50
C LEU A 22 -0.73 14.69 1.28
N LEU A 23 0.28 14.11 0.63
CA LEU A 23 0.41 12.66 0.47
C LEU A 23 1.28 11.99 1.54
N THR A 24 1.98 12.75 2.36
CA THR A 24 2.76 12.24 3.48
C THR A 24 1.83 11.80 4.62
N SER A 25 2.23 10.82 5.43
CA SER A 25 1.52 10.49 6.67
C SER A 25 1.49 11.71 7.59
N TYR A 26 0.36 11.92 8.26
CA TYR A 26 0.22 13.11 9.14
C TYR A 26 1.26 13.10 10.27
N ASP A 27 1.57 11.92 10.80
CA ASP A 27 2.54 11.74 11.88
C ASP A 27 4.01 11.94 11.45
N GLU A 28 4.28 11.81 10.13
CA GLU A 28 5.62 12.07 9.57
C GLU A 28 5.87 13.54 9.25
N LEU A 29 4.84 14.39 9.34
CA LEU A 29 4.99 15.82 9.11
C LEU A 29 5.66 16.49 10.30
N ASP A 30 6.67 17.33 10.03
CA ASP A 30 7.36 18.10 11.06
C ASP A 30 6.41 19.12 11.72
N ASN A 31 6.22 18.96 13.03
CA ASN A 31 5.44 19.87 13.86
C ASN A 31 6.27 20.71 14.83
N SER A 32 7.57 20.48 14.88
CA SER A 32 8.49 21.09 15.86
C SER A 32 9.31 22.24 15.26
N THR A 33 9.72 22.10 14.00
CA THR A 33 10.60 23.04 13.33
C THR A 33 9.82 24.17 12.67
N HIS A 34 9.85 25.34 13.29
CA HIS A 34 9.25 26.54 12.75
C HIS A 34 10.16 27.21 11.72
N LYS A 35 9.72 27.29 10.48
CA LYS A 35 10.48 27.91 9.37
C LYS A 35 9.57 28.70 8.43
N LYS A 36 10.16 29.58 7.62
CA LYS A 36 9.43 30.32 6.61
C LYS A 36 9.23 29.45 5.37
N PHE A 37 7.98 29.21 5.02
CA PHE A 37 7.64 28.43 3.83
C PHE A 37 7.23 29.33 2.67
N LYS A 38 7.53 28.87 1.45
CA LYS A 38 7.16 29.60 0.23
C LYS A 38 5.64 29.76 0.15
N TYR A 39 5.16 30.91 -0.26
CA TYR A 39 3.75 31.29 -0.33
C TYR A 39 3.03 31.42 1.04
N PHE A 40 3.76 31.40 2.15
CA PHE A 40 3.25 31.74 3.47
C PHE A 40 3.99 32.97 4.01
N LYS A 41 3.22 33.92 4.58
CA LYS A 41 3.78 35.18 5.08
C LYS A 41 4.38 35.08 6.49
N TYR A 42 4.04 34.01 7.20
CA TYR A 42 4.42 33.77 8.60
C TYR A 42 5.30 32.51 8.73
N ILE A 43 6.00 32.42 9.85
CA ILE A 43 6.76 31.25 10.24
C ILE A 43 5.78 30.19 10.77
N THR A 44 5.89 28.96 10.33
CA THR A 44 4.94 27.90 10.63
C THR A 44 5.59 26.51 10.53
N THR A 45 4.86 25.46 10.84
CA THR A 45 5.31 24.07 10.72
C THR A 45 4.73 23.40 9.47
N GLU A 46 5.22 22.19 9.13
CA GLU A 46 4.67 21.42 8.02
C GLU A 46 3.23 20.96 8.29
N GLN A 47 2.94 20.55 9.52
CA GLN A 47 1.58 20.17 9.92
C GLN A 47 0.61 21.35 9.81
N ASP A 48 1.00 22.56 10.23
CA ASP A 48 0.14 23.73 10.13
C ASP A 48 -0.20 24.09 8.71
N ILE A 49 0.78 23.96 7.79
CA ILE A 49 0.53 24.18 6.35
C ILE A 49 -0.50 23.19 5.83
N VAL A 50 -0.35 21.91 6.13
CA VAL A 50 -1.29 20.89 5.71
C VAL A 50 -2.66 21.16 6.30
N ASN A 51 -2.76 21.46 7.60
CA ASN A 51 -3.99 21.81 8.28
C ASN A 51 -4.68 23.05 7.66
N TYR A 52 -3.90 24.08 7.33
CA TYR A 52 -4.41 25.24 6.64
C TYR A 52 -4.99 24.88 5.27
N LEU A 53 -4.24 24.12 4.46
CA LEU A 53 -4.64 23.78 3.09
C LEU A 53 -5.88 22.90 3.02
N ILE A 54 -5.98 21.89 3.89
CA ILE A 54 -7.14 20.99 3.89
C ILE A 54 -8.42 21.68 4.38
N LYS A 55 -8.31 22.66 5.30
CA LYS A 55 -9.45 23.43 5.80
C LYS A 55 -10.08 24.36 4.76
N GLN A 56 -9.39 24.66 3.64
CA GLN A 56 -9.92 25.54 2.60
C GLN A 56 -11.03 24.89 1.75
N ASP A 57 -11.14 23.56 1.78
CA ASP A 57 -12.16 22.83 1.02
C ASP A 57 -12.66 21.65 1.85
N SER A 58 -13.96 21.61 2.13
CA SER A 58 -14.56 20.57 2.96
C SER A 58 -14.46 19.17 2.35
N GLN A 59 -14.45 19.06 1.02
CA GLN A 59 -14.27 17.77 0.33
C GLN A 59 -12.83 17.32 0.43
N LEU A 60 -11.86 18.23 0.27
CA LEU A 60 -10.45 17.95 0.45
C LEU A 60 -10.16 17.49 1.88
N TYR A 61 -10.75 18.16 2.88
CA TYR A 61 -10.63 17.79 4.28
C TYR A 61 -11.10 16.36 4.54
N LYS A 62 -12.31 16.02 4.09
CA LYS A 62 -12.85 14.66 4.24
C LYS A 62 -11.99 13.59 3.54
N CYS A 63 -11.55 13.88 2.31
CA CYS A 63 -10.70 12.95 1.57
C CYS A 63 -9.34 12.76 2.23
N TYR A 64 -8.74 13.82 2.76
CA TYR A 64 -7.45 13.75 3.44
C TYR A 64 -7.50 12.82 4.64
N TRP A 65 -8.45 13.04 5.56
CA TRP A 65 -8.58 12.21 6.76
C TRP A 65 -8.96 10.78 6.43
N LEU A 66 -9.85 10.56 5.48
CA LEU A 66 -10.17 9.20 5.03
C LEU A 66 -8.92 8.46 4.50
N ILE A 67 -8.02 9.16 3.82
CA ILE A 67 -6.76 8.56 3.34
C ILE A 67 -5.83 8.26 4.53
N GLN A 68 -5.75 9.13 5.52
CA GLN A 68 -4.94 8.89 6.72
C GLN A 68 -5.47 7.69 7.51
N ASP A 69 -6.79 7.63 7.74
CA ASP A 69 -7.43 6.50 8.45
C ASP A 69 -7.23 5.18 7.71
N LEU A 70 -7.36 5.18 6.37
CA LEU A 70 -7.09 3.99 5.56
C LEU A 70 -5.63 3.56 5.65
N ARG A 71 -4.69 4.50 5.69
CA ARG A 71 -3.26 4.23 5.85
C ARG A 71 -2.99 3.61 7.21
N GLU A 72 -3.50 4.22 8.27
CA GLU A 72 -3.36 3.72 9.63
C GLU A 72 -3.91 2.29 9.77
N ALA A 73 -5.09 2.02 9.21
CA ALA A 73 -5.68 0.68 9.22
C ALA A 73 -4.82 -0.35 8.46
N LEU A 74 -4.15 0.08 7.37
CA LEU A 74 -3.21 -0.77 6.62
C LEU A 74 -1.92 -1.03 7.40
N GLU A 75 -1.37 -0.03 8.06
CA GLU A 75 -0.13 -0.13 8.85
C GLU A 75 -0.31 -1.00 10.10
N LYS A 76 -1.48 -0.91 10.74
CA LYS A 76 -1.85 -1.73 11.89
C LYS A 76 -2.38 -3.12 11.54
N ASP A 77 -2.43 -3.48 10.25
CA ASP A 77 -3.03 -4.73 9.76
C ASP A 77 -4.49 -4.92 10.23
N ASP A 78 -5.21 -3.82 10.53
CA ASP A 78 -6.60 -3.82 11.00
C ASP A 78 -7.57 -3.84 9.82
N PHE A 79 -7.91 -5.06 9.39
CA PHE A 79 -8.83 -5.26 8.28
C PHE A 79 -10.28 -4.85 8.59
N ASP A 80 -10.70 -4.91 9.85
CA ASP A 80 -12.09 -4.60 10.19
C ASP A 80 -12.32 -3.08 10.14
N SER A 81 -11.40 -2.27 10.66
CA SER A 81 -11.39 -0.81 10.48
C SER A 81 -11.27 -0.42 9.00
N PHE A 82 -10.33 -1.00 8.26
CA PHE A 82 -10.21 -0.78 6.82
C PHE A 82 -11.53 -1.07 6.08
N LYS A 83 -12.19 -2.18 6.39
CA LYS A 83 -13.47 -2.57 5.78
C LYS A 83 -14.59 -1.60 6.14
N ALA A 84 -14.64 -1.08 7.37
CA ALA A 84 -15.61 -0.08 7.78
C ALA A 84 -15.43 1.21 6.96
N LEU A 85 -14.22 1.72 6.87
CA LEU A 85 -13.88 2.93 6.11
C LEU A 85 -14.25 2.85 4.62
N ILE A 86 -13.92 1.75 3.94
CA ILE A 86 -14.27 1.60 2.51
C ILE A 86 -15.76 1.38 2.27
N ASN A 87 -16.54 0.96 3.27
CA ASN A 87 -17.98 0.74 3.16
C ASN A 87 -18.79 1.97 3.61
N ASP A 88 -18.15 2.97 4.17
CA ASP A 88 -18.81 4.22 4.53
C ASP A 88 -19.50 4.83 3.30
N LYS A 89 -20.77 5.22 3.49
CA LYS A 89 -21.63 5.80 2.44
C LYS A 89 -21.56 7.33 2.42
N SER A 90 -20.57 7.93 3.08
CA SER A 90 -20.40 9.39 3.09
C SER A 90 -20.28 9.94 1.67
N THR A 91 -20.77 11.16 1.46
CA THR A 91 -20.70 11.82 0.16
C THR A 91 -19.26 12.18 -0.17
N LEU A 92 -18.66 11.41 -1.07
CA LEU A 92 -17.29 11.61 -1.54
C LEU A 92 -17.29 12.20 -2.96
N PRO A 93 -16.26 12.98 -3.34
CA PRO A 93 -16.08 13.43 -4.71
C PRO A 93 -15.93 12.23 -5.66
N ARG A 94 -16.36 12.40 -6.92
CA ARG A 94 -16.38 11.33 -7.94
C ARG A 94 -15.07 10.55 -8.06
N TYR A 95 -13.93 11.24 -8.04
CA TYR A 95 -12.61 10.59 -8.15
C TYR A 95 -12.28 9.76 -6.92
N MET A 96 -12.63 10.23 -5.72
CA MET A 96 -12.44 9.47 -4.47
C MET A 96 -13.36 8.26 -4.41
N PHE A 97 -14.62 8.43 -4.84
CA PHE A 97 -15.55 7.32 -4.97
C PHE A 97 -15.01 6.21 -5.88
N THR A 98 -14.37 6.57 -7.00
CA THR A 98 -13.74 5.61 -7.91
C THR A 98 -12.60 4.85 -7.24
N ALA A 99 -11.76 5.54 -6.45
CA ALA A 99 -10.69 4.91 -5.69
C ALA A 99 -11.25 3.91 -4.65
N ILE A 100 -12.24 4.33 -3.85
CA ILE A 100 -12.91 3.48 -2.86
C ILE A 100 -13.58 2.27 -3.53
N LYS A 101 -14.23 2.45 -4.69
CA LYS A 101 -14.81 1.34 -5.46
C LYS A 101 -13.73 0.33 -5.85
N THR A 102 -12.55 0.78 -6.23
CA THR A 102 -11.42 -0.09 -6.54
C THR A 102 -10.93 -0.84 -5.30
N LEU A 103 -10.78 -0.17 -4.16
CA LEU A 103 -10.41 -0.81 -2.90
C LEU A 103 -11.43 -1.87 -2.48
N ARG A 104 -12.74 -1.59 -2.62
CA ARG A 104 -13.81 -2.57 -2.37
C ARG A 104 -13.69 -3.80 -3.28
N LYS A 105 -13.38 -3.60 -4.56
CA LYS A 105 -13.17 -4.70 -5.52
C LYS A 105 -12.02 -5.60 -5.08
N TYR A 106 -10.92 -5.03 -4.63
CA TYR A 106 -9.70 -5.75 -4.26
C TYR A 106 -9.58 -6.02 -2.75
N LYS A 107 -10.65 -5.82 -1.95
CA LYS A 107 -10.62 -5.99 -0.49
C LYS A 107 -10.08 -7.35 -0.03
N ARG A 108 -10.33 -8.42 -0.81
CA ARG A 108 -9.84 -9.78 -0.48
C ARG A 108 -8.32 -9.86 -0.61
N GLN A 109 -7.77 -9.28 -1.66
CA GLN A 109 -6.33 -9.22 -1.90
C GLN A 109 -5.65 -8.39 -0.82
N ILE A 110 -6.20 -7.22 -0.50
CA ILE A 110 -5.71 -6.35 0.58
C ILE A 110 -5.71 -7.11 1.92
N LYS A 111 -6.80 -7.80 2.24
CA LYS A 111 -6.85 -8.65 3.45
C LYS A 111 -5.75 -9.71 3.47
N ASN A 112 -5.49 -10.34 2.32
CA ASN A 112 -4.43 -11.33 2.23
C ASN A 112 -3.05 -10.68 2.41
N THR A 113 -2.83 -9.47 1.88
CA THR A 113 -1.58 -8.72 2.06
C THR A 113 -1.34 -8.39 3.53
N MET A 114 -2.34 -7.88 4.24
CA MET A 114 -2.27 -7.64 5.69
C MET A 114 -1.95 -8.92 6.47
N TYR A 115 -2.59 -10.03 6.08
CA TYR A 115 -2.41 -11.31 6.75
C TYR A 115 -1.03 -11.95 6.50
N TYR A 116 -0.48 -11.74 5.31
CA TYR A 116 0.84 -12.26 4.89
C TYR A 116 1.90 -11.17 4.91
N ASN A 117 1.86 -10.29 5.90
CA ASN A 117 2.82 -9.21 6.07
C ASN A 117 4.26 -9.72 5.87
N GLY A 118 5.07 -8.95 5.12
CA GLY A 118 6.44 -9.30 4.78
C GLY A 118 6.63 -10.15 3.51
N LEU A 119 5.55 -10.62 2.85
CA LEU A 119 5.65 -11.22 1.52
C LEU A 119 5.55 -10.13 0.45
N SER A 120 6.59 -9.95 -0.31
CA SER A 120 6.66 -8.98 -1.41
C SER A 120 6.97 -9.64 -2.74
N ASN A 121 6.64 -8.97 -3.84
CA ASN A 121 7.03 -9.39 -5.20
C ASN A 121 8.52 -9.11 -5.51
N GLY A 122 9.26 -8.51 -4.58
CA GLY A 122 10.67 -8.14 -4.79
C GLY A 122 11.55 -9.28 -5.32
N PRO A 123 11.47 -10.51 -4.78
CA PRO A 123 12.22 -11.63 -5.32
C PRO A 123 11.84 -11.96 -6.76
N LEU A 124 10.55 -11.90 -7.11
CA LEU A 124 10.05 -12.15 -8.47
C LEU A 124 10.50 -11.04 -9.45
N GLU A 125 10.47 -9.79 -9.01
CA GLU A 125 10.99 -8.65 -9.79
C GLU A 125 12.49 -8.80 -10.04
N GLY A 126 13.25 -9.20 -9.03
CA GLY A 126 14.68 -9.51 -9.16
C GLY A 126 14.94 -10.61 -10.19
N ILE A 127 14.17 -11.69 -10.15
CA ILE A 127 14.22 -12.77 -11.13
C ILE A 127 13.90 -12.26 -12.54
N ASN A 128 12.82 -11.53 -12.69
CA ASN A 128 12.41 -10.97 -13.98
C ASN A 128 13.44 -9.99 -14.56
N ASN A 129 14.05 -9.16 -13.72
CA ASN A 129 15.13 -8.26 -14.15
C ASN A 129 16.37 -9.06 -14.62
N LYS A 130 16.74 -10.10 -13.90
CA LYS A 130 17.84 -10.99 -14.30
C LYS A 130 17.55 -11.68 -15.63
N ILE A 131 16.33 -12.16 -15.86
CA ILE A 131 15.89 -12.72 -17.15
C ILE A 131 16.01 -11.70 -18.29
N LYS A 132 15.59 -10.45 -18.05
CA LYS A 132 15.74 -9.35 -19.01
C LYS A 132 17.22 -9.09 -19.34
N VAL A 133 18.10 -9.15 -18.34
CA VAL A 133 19.55 -8.99 -18.56
C VAL A 133 20.10 -10.13 -19.41
N ILE A 134 19.75 -11.40 -19.10
CA ILE A 134 20.16 -12.57 -19.90
C ILE A 134 19.76 -12.39 -21.37
N LYS A 135 18.50 -11.97 -21.60
CA LYS A 135 18.02 -11.70 -22.97
C LYS A 135 18.81 -10.60 -23.67
N ARG A 136 19.16 -9.54 -22.98
CA ARG A 136 19.90 -8.39 -23.51
C ARG A 136 21.34 -8.72 -23.86
N ILE A 137 22.06 -9.39 -22.96
CA ILE A 137 23.47 -9.80 -23.16
C ILE A 137 23.62 -10.74 -24.35
N SER A 138 22.60 -11.55 -24.63
CA SER A 138 22.64 -12.51 -25.75
C SER A 138 22.19 -11.91 -27.09
N TYR A 139 21.99 -10.61 -27.18
CA TYR A 139 21.46 -9.92 -28.37
C TYR A 139 20.16 -10.54 -28.94
N GLY A 140 19.44 -11.25 -28.09
CA GLY A 140 18.23 -12.00 -28.42
C GLY A 140 18.45 -13.50 -28.66
N TYR A 141 17.36 -14.25 -28.61
CA TYR A 141 17.36 -15.69 -28.88
C TYR A 141 16.40 -15.99 -30.02
N LYS A 142 16.89 -16.72 -31.02
CA LYS A 142 16.02 -17.25 -32.12
C LYS A 142 15.08 -18.35 -31.65
N SER A 143 15.54 -19.15 -30.67
CA SER A 143 14.79 -20.28 -30.11
C SER A 143 14.43 -20.02 -28.65
N PHE A 144 13.14 -20.17 -28.32
CA PHE A 144 12.68 -20.10 -26.93
C PHE A 144 13.26 -21.23 -26.06
N SER A 145 13.46 -22.43 -26.63
CA SER A 145 14.03 -23.56 -25.91
C SER A 145 15.45 -23.25 -25.42
N ASN A 146 16.28 -22.64 -26.27
CA ASN A 146 17.63 -22.22 -25.90
C ASN A 146 17.62 -21.10 -24.85
N PHE A 147 16.69 -20.16 -24.95
CA PHE A 147 16.52 -19.11 -23.95
C PHE A 147 16.12 -19.69 -22.59
N LYS A 148 15.14 -20.61 -22.58
CA LYS A 148 14.70 -21.32 -21.37
C LYS A 148 15.85 -22.09 -20.73
N ALA A 149 16.61 -22.86 -21.53
CA ALA A 149 17.76 -23.61 -21.03
C ALA A 149 18.82 -22.69 -20.40
N LYS A 150 19.13 -21.56 -21.04
CA LYS A 150 20.05 -20.55 -20.49
C LYS A 150 19.56 -19.97 -19.16
N ILE A 151 18.27 -19.64 -19.05
CA ILE A 151 17.68 -19.15 -17.80
C ILE A 151 17.85 -20.19 -16.70
N LEU A 152 17.43 -21.43 -16.94
CA LEU A 152 17.54 -22.52 -15.97
C LEU A 152 18.99 -22.74 -15.52
N LEU A 153 19.92 -22.73 -16.46
CA LEU A 153 21.35 -22.91 -16.19
C LEU A 153 21.91 -21.76 -15.32
N VAL A 154 21.59 -20.52 -15.65
CA VAL A 154 22.05 -19.34 -14.90
C VAL A 154 21.47 -19.32 -13.48
N PHE A 155 20.23 -19.72 -13.30
CA PHE A 155 19.61 -19.76 -11.98
C PHE A 155 20.08 -20.97 -11.15
N SER A 156 20.47 -22.08 -11.78
CA SER A 156 21.03 -23.25 -11.09
C SER A 156 22.48 -23.02 -10.68
N LEU A 157 23.30 -22.37 -11.51
CA LEU A 157 24.69 -22.03 -11.20
C LEU A 157 24.82 -20.97 -10.10
N PHE A 158 23.80 -20.16 -9.88
CA PHE A 158 23.72 -19.20 -8.80
C PHE A 158 22.80 -19.65 -7.65
N THR A 159 22.62 -20.97 -7.44
CA THR A 159 22.22 -21.40 -6.10
C THR A 159 23.27 -20.82 -5.15
N PRO A 160 22.90 -19.97 -4.19
CA PRO A 160 23.88 -19.50 -3.22
C PRO A 160 24.49 -20.77 -2.61
N SER A 161 25.81 -20.96 -2.75
CA SER A 161 26.51 -21.84 -1.83
C SER A 161 25.96 -21.54 -0.46
N GLU A 162 25.67 -22.51 0.36
CA GLU A 162 25.06 -22.38 1.68
C GLU A 162 25.81 -21.38 2.57
N THR A 163 25.87 -20.14 2.11
CA THR A 163 26.21 -19.02 2.95
C THR A 163 25.02 -18.85 3.86
N ASN A 164 25.18 -19.16 5.15
CA ASN A 164 24.34 -18.94 6.32
C ASN A 164 23.44 -17.70 6.22
N LYS A 165 22.61 -17.59 5.19
CA LYS A 165 21.51 -16.64 5.17
C LYS A 165 20.48 -17.19 6.14
N LYS A 166 20.49 -16.63 7.36
CA LYS A 166 19.39 -16.85 8.31
C LYS A 166 18.09 -16.84 7.52
N PRO A 167 17.26 -17.87 7.64
CA PRO A 167 15.96 -17.89 6.96
C PRO A 167 15.26 -16.57 7.29
N ARG A 168 14.63 -15.96 6.30
CA ARG A 168 13.98 -14.64 6.39
C ARG A 168 12.93 -14.56 7.51
N TYR A 169 12.55 -15.72 8.03
CA TYR A 169 11.72 -15.93 9.21
C TYR A 169 12.40 -16.96 10.12
N SER A 170 12.43 -16.69 11.41
CA SER A 170 12.86 -17.67 12.40
C SER A 170 11.94 -18.91 12.35
N LYS A 171 12.41 -20.05 12.91
CA LYS A 171 11.56 -21.24 13.01
C LYS A 171 10.27 -20.93 13.79
N GLU A 172 10.39 -20.09 14.83
CA GLU A 172 9.29 -19.66 15.69
C GLU A 172 8.27 -18.82 14.92
N GLU A 173 8.72 -17.86 14.12
CA GLU A 173 7.84 -17.04 13.27
C GLU A 173 7.09 -17.88 12.24
N ARG A 174 7.75 -18.88 11.62
CA ARG A 174 7.09 -19.81 10.71
C ARG A 174 6.04 -20.65 11.43
N GLN A 175 6.31 -21.11 12.65
CA GLN A 175 5.35 -21.86 13.45
C GLN A 175 4.18 -20.98 13.87
N ALA A 176 4.41 -19.73 14.27
CA ALA A 176 3.36 -18.77 14.62
C ALA A 176 2.42 -18.49 13.42
N VAL A 177 2.97 -18.32 12.21
CA VAL A 177 2.16 -18.15 10.98
C VAL A 177 1.36 -19.42 10.67
N LEU A 178 1.95 -20.60 10.85
CA LEU A 178 1.24 -21.87 10.64
C LEU A 178 0.14 -22.10 11.69
N ALA A 179 0.36 -21.73 12.95
CA ALA A 179 -0.62 -21.79 14.02
C ALA A 179 -1.82 -20.87 13.74
N LYS A 180 -1.56 -19.60 13.36
CA LYS A 180 -2.63 -18.68 12.92
C LYS A 180 -3.44 -19.22 11.74
N LYS A 181 -2.77 -19.85 10.75
CA LYS A 181 -3.47 -20.50 9.63
C LYS A 181 -4.39 -21.64 10.07
N LYS A 182 -3.94 -22.47 11.02
CA LYS A 182 -4.75 -23.57 11.57
C LYS A 182 -5.98 -23.03 12.31
N GLU A 183 -5.80 -22.01 13.13
CA GLU A 183 -6.89 -21.37 13.88
C GLU A 183 -7.97 -20.78 12.95
N ILE A 184 -7.56 -20.07 11.90
CA ILE A 184 -8.51 -19.52 10.91
C ILE A 184 -9.25 -20.62 10.16
N ARG A 185 -8.59 -21.74 9.82
CA ARG A 185 -9.24 -22.88 9.19
C ARG A 185 -10.28 -23.51 10.13
N LEU A 186 -9.97 -23.61 11.41
CA LEU A 186 -10.87 -24.14 12.42
C LEU A 186 -12.10 -23.23 12.62
N LYS A 187 -11.87 -21.91 12.77
CA LYS A 187 -12.95 -20.91 12.85
C LYS A 187 -13.88 -20.97 11.64
N ARG A 188 -13.33 -21.13 10.42
CA ARG A 188 -14.14 -21.29 9.20
C ARG A 188 -14.95 -22.60 9.18
N LYS A 189 -14.35 -23.70 9.65
CA LYS A 189 -15.04 -25.01 9.73
C LYS A 189 -16.18 -24.95 10.72
N ASN A 190 -15.98 -24.35 11.89
CA ASN A 190 -16.99 -24.18 12.91
C ASN A 190 -18.13 -23.25 12.46
N ARG A 191 -17.80 -22.17 11.75
CA ARG A 191 -18.81 -21.25 11.18
C ARG A 191 -19.66 -21.93 10.10
N LYS A 192 -19.07 -22.79 9.26
CA LYS A 192 -19.83 -23.59 8.29
C LYS A 192 -20.75 -24.61 8.98
N LYS A 193 -20.28 -25.28 10.07
CA LYS A 193 -21.12 -26.17 10.86
C LYS A 193 -22.29 -25.44 11.51
N ALA A 194 -22.06 -24.26 12.10
CA ALA A 194 -23.11 -23.47 12.72
C ALA A 194 -24.19 -23.03 11.71
N ILE A 195 -23.77 -22.64 10.49
CA ILE A 195 -24.71 -22.29 9.41
C ILE A 195 -25.55 -23.50 8.97
N LEU A 196 -24.93 -24.68 8.89
CA LEU A 196 -25.65 -25.91 8.52
C LEU A 196 -26.64 -26.38 9.60
N LEU A 197 -26.32 -26.13 10.88
CA LEU A 197 -27.22 -26.45 12.03
C LEU A 197 -28.40 -25.47 12.17
N ASN A 198 -28.28 -24.26 11.63
CA ASN A 198 -29.36 -23.26 11.63
C ASN A 198 -30.28 -23.34 10.40
N ILE A 199 -30.01 -24.26 9.48
CA ILE A 199 -30.80 -24.48 8.25
C ILE A 199 -31.54 -25.83 8.32
N ALA A 200 -31.28 -26.68 9.33
CA ALA A 200 -31.99 -27.92 9.64
C ALA A 200 -32.98 -27.69 10.76
#